data_9e91ea2ef4821184dd55ec63be6f5ead
#
_entry.id   9e91ea2ef4821184dd55ec63be6f5ead
#
_cell.length_a   1.000
_cell.length_b   1.000
_cell.length_c   1.000
_cell.angle_alpha   90.00
_cell.angle_beta   90.00
_cell.angle_gamma   90.00
#
_symmetry.space_group_name_H-M   'P 1'
#
loop_
_entity.id
_entity.type
_entity.pdbx_description
1 polymer ?
#
loop_
_entity_poly.entity_id
_entity_poly.type
_entity_poly.pdbx_seq_one_letter_code
_entity_poly.pdbx_strand_id
1 'polypeptide(L)'
;MLINIQKMEVFKTTIEGCIVLSPTLFSDDRGHFLESYKKTLIDDFLGYEVEFVQDNESFSSKGVLRGLHFQKGVYAQAKLVRVVQGAVLDVAVDLRQDSSTYGQHFSIELSSENKKQLFIPRGFAHGFVVLSDSAIFSYKCDNYYHKASESGIIYNDPTLNIDWKLPDDQLQLSKKDLELPGFKSLKL
;
A
#
# COMPACT_ATOMS: atom_id res chain seq x y z
N MET A 1 33.18 -4.95 -19.75
CA MET A 1 32.39 -5.90 -18.95
C MET A 1 31.07 -5.22 -18.63
N LEU A 2 30.01 -5.52 -19.39
CA LEU A 2 28.67 -4.97 -19.13
C LEU A 2 28.15 -5.65 -17.87
N ILE A 3 28.10 -4.92 -16.76
CA ILE A 3 27.39 -5.36 -15.56
C ILE A 3 25.93 -5.42 -15.98
N ASN A 4 25.40 -6.63 -16.11
CA ASN A 4 23.97 -6.85 -16.32
C ASN A 4 23.30 -6.45 -15.01
N ILE A 5 22.88 -5.18 -14.90
CA ILE A 5 22.15 -4.68 -13.73
C ILE A 5 20.82 -5.41 -13.73
N GLN A 6 20.70 -6.41 -12.86
CA GLN A 6 19.48 -7.18 -12.68
C GLN A 6 18.38 -6.18 -12.30
N LYS A 7 17.36 -6.09 -13.15
CA LYS A 7 16.28 -5.11 -13.01
C LYS A 7 15.40 -5.49 -11.80
N MET A 8 14.82 -4.47 -11.14
CA MET A 8 13.71 -4.65 -10.20
C MET A 8 12.69 -5.61 -10.80
N GLU A 9 12.28 -6.61 -10.05
CA GLU A 9 11.26 -7.57 -10.47
C GLU A 9 9.87 -7.03 -10.16
N VAL A 10 8.90 -7.27 -11.06
CA VAL A 10 7.52 -6.82 -10.90
C VAL A 10 6.58 -8.01 -11.04
N PHE A 11 5.69 -8.18 -10.07
CA PHE A 11 4.75 -9.30 -9.99
C PHE A 11 3.32 -8.79 -9.97
N LYS A 12 2.44 -9.43 -10.75
CA LYS A 12 0.99 -9.23 -10.65
C LYS A 12 0.47 -9.83 -9.35
N THR A 13 -0.49 -9.17 -8.74
CA THR A 13 -1.24 -9.71 -7.60
C THR A 13 -2.52 -10.41 -8.05
N THR A 14 -3.30 -10.91 -7.11
CA THR A 14 -4.62 -11.51 -7.37
C THR A 14 -5.70 -10.48 -7.68
N ILE A 15 -5.45 -9.18 -7.40
CA ILE A 15 -6.38 -8.09 -7.70
C ILE A 15 -5.83 -7.23 -8.85
N GLU A 16 -6.70 -6.91 -9.79
CA GLU A 16 -6.33 -6.28 -11.05
C GLU A 16 -5.68 -4.90 -10.89
N GLY A 17 -4.51 -4.71 -11.52
CA GLY A 17 -3.76 -3.44 -11.52
C GLY A 17 -2.89 -3.19 -10.29
N CYS A 18 -3.09 -3.95 -9.19
CA CYS A 18 -2.20 -3.91 -8.04
C CYS A 18 -0.97 -4.79 -8.31
N ILE A 19 0.23 -4.28 -8.06
CA ILE A 19 1.49 -4.99 -8.36
C ILE A 19 2.47 -4.92 -7.21
N VAL A 20 3.26 -5.99 -7.04
CA VAL A 20 4.38 -6.04 -6.11
C VAL A 20 5.67 -5.76 -6.86
N LEU A 21 6.49 -4.87 -6.34
CA LEU A 21 7.84 -4.60 -6.82
C LEU A 21 8.86 -5.17 -5.83
N SER A 22 9.86 -5.87 -6.36
CA SER A 22 10.99 -6.42 -5.60
C SER A 22 12.29 -5.83 -6.13
N PRO A 23 12.86 -4.80 -5.46
CA PRO A 23 14.08 -4.17 -5.92
C PRO A 23 15.29 -5.10 -5.73
N THR A 24 16.25 -5.01 -6.64
CA THR A 24 17.55 -5.69 -6.49
C THR A 24 18.38 -4.99 -5.44
N LEU A 25 18.91 -5.77 -4.50
CA LEU A 25 19.86 -5.30 -3.50
C LEU A 25 21.30 -5.48 -3.99
N PHE A 26 22.08 -4.41 -3.97
CA PHE A 26 23.51 -4.43 -4.22
C PHE A 26 24.24 -4.28 -2.88
N SER A 27 24.73 -5.39 -2.33
CA SER A 27 25.36 -5.42 -1.01
C SER A 27 26.90 -5.53 -1.12
N ASP A 28 27.62 -4.81 -0.22
CA ASP A 28 29.06 -4.92 0.01
C ASP A 28 29.37 -4.75 1.51
N ASP A 29 30.64 -4.69 1.89
CA ASP A 29 31.08 -4.56 3.30
C ASP A 29 30.62 -3.25 3.99
N ARG A 30 30.11 -2.28 3.24
CA ARG A 30 29.58 -1.00 3.75
C ARG A 30 28.08 -1.02 3.97
N GLY A 31 27.35 -2.07 3.50
CA GLY A 31 25.91 -2.17 3.57
C GLY A 31 25.30 -2.50 2.22
N HIS A 32 24.17 -1.86 1.88
CA HIS A 32 23.49 -2.13 0.61
C HIS A 32 23.00 -0.86 -0.08
N PHE A 33 22.90 -0.93 -1.40
CA PHE A 33 22.24 0.05 -2.25
C PHE A 33 21.09 -0.64 -2.98
N LEU A 34 19.99 0.10 -3.22
CA LEU A 34 18.89 -0.31 -4.07
C LEU A 34 18.31 0.89 -4.83
N GLU A 35 17.81 0.66 -6.03
CA GLU A 35 16.97 1.60 -6.73
C GLU A 35 15.54 1.42 -6.22
N SER A 36 15.06 2.34 -5.38
CA SER A 36 13.74 2.19 -4.72
C SER A 36 12.58 2.66 -5.59
N TYR A 37 12.84 3.44 -6.65
CA TYR A 37 11.84 3.92 -7.58
C TYR A 37 12.44 4.20 -8.95
N LYS A 38 11.76 3.76 -9.98
CA LYS A 38 12.06 4.10 -11.38
C LYS A 38 10.76 4.22 -12.15
N LYS A 39 10.42 5.46 -12.55
CA LYS A 39 9.16 5.79 -13.24
C LYS A 39 8.95 4.90 -14.47
N THR A 40 9.92 4.85 -15.36
CA THR A 40 9.81 4.11 -16.63
C THR A 40 9.48 2.62 -16.44
N LEU A 41 10.00 1.99 -15.40
CA LEU A 41 9.74 0.58 -15.15
C LEU A 41 8.29 0.32 -14.72
N ILE A 42 7.72 1.23 -13.90
CA ILE A 42 6.32 1.14 -13.48
C ILE A 42 5.40 1.42 -14.66
N ASP A 43 5.66 2.49 -15.41
CA ASP A 43 4.88 2.87 -16.57
C ASP A 43 4.88 1.77 -17.65
N ASP A 44 6.06 1.21 -17.97
CA ASP A 44 6.21 0.11 -18.94
C ASP A 44 5.41 -1.13 -18.54
N PHE A 45 5.39 -1.45 -17.23
CA PHE A 45 4.66 -2.62 -16.74
C PHE A 45 3.15 -2.39 -16.71
N LEU A 46 2.71 -1.19 -16.30
CA LEU A 46 1.30 -0.83 -16.22
C LEU A 46 0.67 -0.56 -17.61
N GLY A 47 1.48 -0.14 -18.57
CA GLY A 47 1.01 0.29 -19.90
C GLY A 47 0.42 1.71 -19.94
N TYR A 48 0.59 2.47 -18.86
CA TYR A 48 0.21 3.88 -18.76
C TYR A 48 1.14 4.63 -17.81
N GLU A 49 1.20 5.95 -17.93
CA GLU A 49 2.06 6.80 -17.11
C GLU A 49 1.45 7.08 -15.73
N VAL A 50 2.29 7.00 -14.70
CA VAL A 50 1.97 7.42 -13.33
C VAL A 50 2.94 8.51 -12.90
N GLU A 51 2.41 9.68 -12.54
CA GLU A 51 3.19 10.81 -12.03
C GLU A 51 2.98 10.97 -10.54
N PHE A 52 3.99 10.64 -9.73
CA PHE A 52 3.94 10.85 -8.28
C PHE A 52 4.30 12.30 -7.94
N VAL A 53 3.42 12.98 -7.21
CA VAL A 53 3.50 14.41 -6.90
C VAL A 53 3.62 14.70 -5.40
N GLN A 54 3.47 13.69 -4.54
CA GLN A 54 3.55 13.83 -3.08
C GLN A 54 4.19 12.61 -2.46
N ASP A 55 5.14 12.84 -1.53
CA ASP A 55 5.73 11.80 -0.68
C ASP A 55 5.25 11.99 0.76
N ASN A 56 4.94 10.88 1.42
CA ASN A 56 4.53 10.84 2.81
C ASN A 56 5.35 9.81 3.60
N GLU A 57 5.54 10.09 4.88
CA GLU A 57 6.15 9.17 5.83
C GLU A 57 5.36 9.14 7.12
N SER A 58 5.25 7.96 7.73
CA SER A 58 4.69 7.80 9.07
C SER A 58 5.54 6.87 9.92
N PHE A 59 5.67 7.20 11.21
CA PHE A 59 6.17 6.31 12.24
C PHE A 59 5.00 5.75 13.05
N SER A 60 5.04 4.45 13.37
CA SER A 60 3.99 3.78 14.13
C SER A 60 4.56 2.64 14.95
N SER A 61 4.05 2.44 16.17
CA SER A 61 4.38 1.32 17.04
C SER A 61 3.58 0.07 16.68
N LYS A 62 3.98 -1.08 17.24
CA LYS A 62 3.32 -2.37 17.05
C LYS A 62 1.81 -2.30 17.30
N GLY A 63 1.05 -2.96 16.44
CA GLY A 63 -0.42 -3.02 16.52
C GLY A 63 -1.13 -1.78 15.98
N VAL A 64 -0.44 -0.66 15.70
CA VAL A 64 -1.08 0.49 15.06
C VAL A 64 -1.60 0.08 13.68
N LEU A 65 -2.91 0.20 13.51
CA LEU A 65 -3.61 -0.01 12.25
C LEU A 65 -4.09 1.35 11.71
N ARG A 66 -3.75 1.65 10.47
CA ARG A 66 -4.20 2.85 9.74
C ARG A 66 -4.95 2.41 8.51
N GLY A 67 -6.21 2.75 8.42
CA GLY A 67 -7.03 2.39 7.25
C GLY A 67 -8.42 1.84 7.61
N LEU A 68 -9.12 1.39 6.60
CA LEU A 68 -8.80 1.44 5.15
C LEU A 68 -9.18 2.82 4.59
N HIS A 69 -8.26 3.52 3.97
CA HIS A 69 -8.48 4.89 3.49
C HIS A 69 -8.38 5.01 1.97
N PHE A 70 -9.17 5.91 1.40
CA PHE A 70 -9.10 6.31 0.01
C PHE A 70 -9.61 7.74 -0.18
N GLN A 71 -9.36 8.32 -1.35
CA GLN A 71 -9.96 9.60 -1.78
C GLN A 71 -10.89 9.34 -2.97
N LYS A 72 -12.01 10.11 -3.02
CA LYS A 72 -13.06 9.96 -4.01
C LYS A 72 -12.86 10.83 -5.25
N GLY A 73 -13.44 10.37 -6.37
CA GLY A 73 -13.59 11.13 -7.59
C GLY A 73 -12.26 11.60 -8.16
N VAL A 74 -12.18 12.84 -8.58
CA VAL A 74 -10.97 13.43 -9.22
C VAL A 74 -9.76 13.51 -8.29
N TYR A 75 -9.97 13.37 -6.98
CA TYR A 75 -8.92 13.36 -5.97
C TYR A 75 -8.40 11.96 -5.65
N ALA A 76 -8.91 10.91 -6.30
CA ALA A 76 -8.41 9.55 -6.10
C ALA A 76 -6.89 9.49 -6.29
N GLN A 77 -6.23 8.67 -5.47
CA GLN A 77 -4.77 8.54 -5.46
C GLN A 77 -4.36 7.11 -5.77
N ALA A 78 -3.43 6.95 -6.73
CA ALA A 78 -2.58 5.77 -6.76
C ALA A 78 -1.43 5.96 -5.77
N LYS A 79 -0.95 4.85 -5.20
CA LYS A 79 0.12 4.87 -4.20
C LYS A 79 1.20 3.87 -4.53
N LEU A 80 2.45 4.23 -4.24
CA LEU A 80 3.57 3.28 -4.20
C LEU A 80 4.10 3.28 -2.76
N VAL A 81 3.91 2.17 -2.07
CA VAL A 81 4.18 2.06 -0.63
C VAL A 81 5.34 1.12 -0.33
N ARG A 82 6.10 1.43 0.72
CA ARG A 82 7.19 0.60 1.22
C ARG A 82 7.44 0.81 2.71
N VAL A 83 8.11 -0.16 3.33
CA VAL A 83 8.61 -0.06 4.70
C VAL A 83 10.10 0.25 4.68
N VAL A 84 10.50 1.33 5.33
CA VAL A 84 11.90 1.76 5.48
C VAL A 84 12.54 1.07 6.67
N GLN A 85 11.80 0.95 7.78
CA GLN A 85 12.19 0.26 9.00
C GLN A 85 11.03 -0.57 9.54
N GLY A 86 11.31 -1.78 10.06
CA GLY A 86 10.32 -2.67 10.64
C GLY A 86 9.54 -3.46 9.59
N ALA A 87 8.33 -3.91 9.97
CA ALA A 87 7.45 -4.73 9.14
C ALA A 87 5.98 -4.37 9.36
N VAL A 88 5.19 -4.43 8.30
CA VAL A 88 3.74 -4.23 8.32
C VAL A 88 3.05 -5.31 7.50
N LEU A 89 1.80 -5.64 7.83
CA LEU A 89 0.87 -6.23 6.88
C LEU A 89 0.19 -5.08 6.14
N ASP A 90 0.40 -5.00 4.84
CA ASP A 90 -0.20 -4.01 3.95
C ASP A 90 -1.39 -4.61 3.21
N VAL A 91 -2.50 -3.86 3.11
CA VAL A 91 -3.76 -4.35 2.55
C VAL A 91 -4.33 -3.35 1.57
N ALA A 92 -4.63 -3.82 0.36
CA ALA A 92 -5.33 -3.06 -0.69
C ALA A 92 -6.67 -3.74 -1.02
N VAL A 93 -7.75 -2.96 -1.13
CA VAL A 93 -9.11 -3.42 -1.47
C VAL A 93 -9.56 -2.73 -2.75
N ASP A 94 -9.97 -3.49 -3.76
CA ASP A 94 -10.48 -2.95 -5.02
C ASP A 94 -11.91 -2.40 -4.84
N LEU A 95 -12.10 -1.10 -5.06
CA LEU A 95 -13.39 -0.42 -4.98
C LEU A 95 -13.94 0.00 -6.35
N ARG A 96 -13.32 -0.40 -7.45
CA ARG A 96 -13.75 -0.06 -8.81
C ARG A 96 -14.92 -0.96 -9.20
N GLN A 97 -16.10 -0.37 -9.33
CA GLN A 97 -17.36 -1.10 -9.55
C GLN A 97 -17.36 -1.95 -10.82
N ASP A 98 -16.62 -1.52 -11.85
CA ASP A 98 -16.51 -2.23 -13.14
C ASP A 98 -15.36 -3.24 -13.17
N SER A 99 -14.64 -3.42 -12.07
CA SER A 99 -13.52 -4.38 -11.96
C SER A 99 -14.02 -5.80 -11.70
N SER A 100 -13.37 -6.77 -12.33
CA SER A 100 -13.60 -8.20 -12.05
C SER A 100 -13.21 -8.62 -10.63
N THR A 101 -12.40 -7.77 -9.95
CA THR A 101 -11.96 -7.97 -8.57
C THR A 101 -12.61 -7.01 -7.56
N TYR A 102 -13.72 -6.36 -7.93
CA TYR A 102 -14.46 -5.48 -7.01
C TYR A 102 -14.78 -6.15 -5.68
N GLY A 103 -14.44 -5.50 -4.57
CA GLY A 103 -14.64 -6.00 -3.22
C GLY A 103 -13.64 -7.09 -2.78
N GLN A 104 -12.72 -7.51 -3.64
CA GLN A 104 -11.61 -8.38 -3.24
C GLN A 104 -10.46 -7.56 -2.66
N HIS A 105 -9.66 -8.21 -1.81
CA HIS A 105 -8.47 -7.60 -1.23
C HIS A 105 -7.22 -8.44 -1.49
N PHE A 106 -6.08 -7.78 -1.43
CA PHE A 106 -4.75 -8.39 -1.43
C PHE A 106 -4.00 -7.92 -0.20
N SER A 107 -3.37 -8.86 0.50
CA SER A 107 -2.57 -8.58 1.69
C SER A 107 -1.15 -9.10 1.49
N ILE A 108 -0.16 -8.32 1.90
CA ILE A 108 1.26 -8.67 1.80
C ILE A 108 2.05 -8.11 2.98
N GLU A 109 3.02 -8.87 3.47
CA GLU A 109 4.02 -8.33 4.38
C GLU A 109 5.04 -7.50 3.61
N LEU A 110 5.17 -6.23 3.99
CA LEU A 110 6.23 -5.33 3.56
C LEU A 110 7.17 -5.06 4.73
N SER A 111 8.48 -5.15 4.50
CA SER A 111 9.45 -4.95 5.58
C SER A 111 10.76 -4.33 5.09
N SER A 112 11.53 -3.80 6.06
CA SER A 112 12.91 -3.38 5.82
C SER A 112 13.83 -4.53 5.41
N GLU A 113 13.44 -5.78 5.65
CA GLU A 113 14.19 -6.96 5.26
C GLU A 113 13.90 -7.40 3.83
N ASN A 114 12.59 -7.55 3.49
CA ASN A 114 12.20 -8.03 2.16
C ASN A 114 12.27 -6.96 1.07
N LYS A 115 12.34 -5.67 1.46
CA LYS A 115 12.40 -4.48 0.58
C LYS A 115 11.27 -4.40 -0.46
N LYS A 116 10.26 -5.27 -0.38
CA LYS A 116 9.13 -5.26 -1.31
C LYS A 116 8.36 -3.96 -1.20
N GLN A 117 7.73 -3.60 -2.30
CA GLN A 117 6.85 -2.43 -2.40
C GLN A 117 5.53 -2.87 -3.04
N LEU A 118 4.45 -2.17 -2.73
CA LEU A 118 3.15 -2.40 -3.33
C LEU A 118 2.72 -1.14 -4.10
N PHE A 119 2.43 -1.29 -5.39
CA PHE A 119 1.72 -0.28 -6.15
C PHE A 119 0.22 -0.56 -6.07
N ILE A 120 -0.53 0.45 -5.67
CA ILE A 120 -1.98 0.41 -5.46
C ILE A 120 -2.60 1.44 -6.41
N PRO A 121 -3.41 1.04 -7.39
CA PRO A 121 -4.03 1.97 -8.35
C PRO A 121 -5.03 2.92 -7.69
N ARG A 122 -5.46 3.94 -8.44
CA ARG A 122 -6.64 4.74 -8.07
C ARG A 122 -7.89 3.86 -7.99
N GLY A 123 -8.80 4.19 -7.10
CA GLY A 123 -10.01 3.42 -6.87
C GLY A 123 -9.86 2.23 -5.93
N PHE A 124 -8.78 2.23 -5.14
CA PHE A 124 -8.55 1.25 -4.08
C PHE A 124 -8.65 1.91 -2.70
N ALA A 125 -9.16 1.17 -1.71
CA ALA A 125 -8.92 1.48 -0.31
C ALA A 125 -7.61 0.80 0.14
N HIS A 126 -6.90 1.44 1.06
CA HIS A 126 -5.59 1.03 1.51
C HIS A 126 -5.45 1.18 3.02
N GLY A 127 -4.81 0.22 3.66
CA GLY A 127 -4.46 0.27 5.07
C GLY A 127 -3.32 -0.68 5.40
N PHE A 128 -2.76 -0.51 6.60
CA PHE A 128 -1.72 -1.42 7.10
C PHE A 128 -1.80 -1.56 8.61
N VAL A 129 -1.24 -2.66 9.12
CA VAL A 129 -0.99 -2.86 10.56
C VAL A 129 0.49 -3.14 10.79
N VAL A 130 1.05 -2.55 11.85
CA VAL A 130 2.47 -2.75 12.23
C VAL A 130 2.63 -4.08 12.95
N LEU A 131 3.51 -4.95 12.41
CA LEU A 131 3.82 -6.28 12.95
C LEU A 131 5.06 -6.29 13.86
N SER A 132 6.07 -5.46 13.55
CA SER A 132 7.29 -5.28 14.36
C SER A 132 7.06 -4.32 15.52
N ASP A 133 8.04 -4.13 16.40
CA ASP A 133 7.93 -3.19 17.54
C ASP A 133 7.62 -1.76 17.09
N SER A 134 8.13 -1.37 15.94
CA SER A 134 7.81 -0.11 15.27
C SER A 134 8.06 -0.22 13.77
N ALA A 135 7.44 0.65 12.97
CA ALA A 135 7.70 0.75 11.54
C ALA A 135 7.76 2.21 11.07
N ILE A 136 8.67 2.46 10.12
CA ILE A 136 8.66 3.67 9.28
C ILE A 136 8.10 3.26 7.92
N PHE A 137 6.93 3.80 7.61
CA PHE A 137 6.18 3.53 6.39
C PHE A 137 6.21 4.74 5.49
N SER A 138 6.74 4.59 4.28
CA SER A 138 6.89 5.67 3.30
C SER A 138 6.09 5.35 2.03
N TYR A 139 5.43 6.35 1.46
CA TYR A 139 4.65 6.15 0.25
C TYR A 139 4.56 7.40 -0.63
N LYS A 140 4.54 7.16 -1.93
CA LYS A 140 4.29 8.16 -2.98
C LYS A 140 2.82 8.16 -3.36
N CYS A 141 2.27 9.35 -3.68
CA CYS A 141 0.93 9.53 -4.20
C CYS A 141 0.97 10.27 -5.54
N ASP A 142 0.12 9.85 -6.48
CA ASP A 142 -0.02 10.47 -7.80
C ASP A 142 -1.00 11.66 -7.81
N ASN A 143 -1.51 12.04 -6.66
CA ASN A 143 -2.38 13.19 -6.48
C ASN A 143 -2.22 13.77 -5.07
N TYR A 144 -2.61 15.04 -4.89
CA TYR A 144 -2.52 15.71 -3.59
C TYR A 144 -3.63 15.26 -2.62
N TYR A 145 -3.32 15.35 -1.32
CA TYR A 145 -4.32 15.11 -0.29
C TYR A 145 -5.42 16.17 -0.33
N HIS A 146 -6.68 15.71 -0.33
CA HIS A 146 -7.87 16.55 -0.28
C HIS A 146 -8.83 16.06 0.81
N LYS A 147 -8.86 16.76 1.93
CA LYS A 147 -9.58 16.36 3.14
C LYS A 147 -11.07 16.06 2.91
N ALA A 148 -11.75 16.87 2.08
CA ALA A 148 -13.19 16.70 1.82
C ALA A 148 -13.53 15.46 0.97
N SER A 149 -12.55 14.91 0.25
CA SER A 149 -12.69 13.70 -0.57
C SER A 149 -12.23 12.44 0.15
N GLU A 150 -11.67 12.57 1.35
CA GLU A 150 -11.22 11.43 2.13
C GLU A 150 -12.41 10.58 2.58
N SER A 151 -12.26 9.28 2.47
CA SER A 151 -13.24 8.28 2.90
C SER A 151 -12.52 7.02 3.34
N GLY A 152 -13.25 6.03 3.87
CA GLY A 152 -12.64 4.79 4.28
C GLY A 152 -13.67 3.70 4.53
N ILE A 153 -13.15 2.52 4.91
CA ILE A 153 -13.91 1.34 5.30
C ILE A 153 -13.39 0.89 6.66
N ILE A 154 -14.31 0.51 7.54
CA ILE A 154 -13.94 -0.02 8.84
C ILE A 154 -13.07 -1.29 8.70
N TYR A 155 -12.02 -1.38 9.48
CA TYR A 155 -10.97 -2.42 9.37
C TYR A 155 -11.52 -3.87 9.50
N ASN A 156 -12.56 -4.06 10.30
CA ASN A 156 -13.18 -5.36 10.62
C ASN A 156 -14.48 -5.61 9.84
N ASP A 157 -14.62 -5.02 8.65
CA ASP A 157 -15.80 -5.25 7.82
C ASP A 157 -15.99 -6.75 7.52
N PRO A 158 -17.16 -7.34 7.87
CA PRO A 158 -17.38 -8.78 7.72
C PRO A 158 -17.50 -9.23 6.26
N THR A 159 -17.76 -8.31 5.32
CA THR A 159 -17.80 -8.64 3.89
C THR A 159 -16.40 -8.79 3.33
N LEU A 160 -15.47 -7.94 3.74
CA LEU A 160 -14.07 -8.00 3.33
C LEU A 160 -13.31 -9.11 4.06
N ASN A 161 -13.66 -9.39 5.33
CA ASN A 161 -13.08 -10.45 6.16
C ASN A 161 -11.54 -10.50 6.12
N ILE A 162 -10.91 -9.33 6.33
CA ILE A 162 -9.44 -9.19 6.28
C ILE A 162 -8.82 -9.81 7.54
N ASP A 163 -7.86 -10.71 7.35
CA ASP A 163 -7.03 -11.25 8.44
C ASP A 163 -5.84 -10.33 8.71
N TRP A 164 -5.93 -9.51 9.75
CA TRP A 164 -4.88 -8.56 10.15
C TRP A 164 -3.68 -9.18 10.87
N LYS A 165 -3.66 -10.50 11.06
CA LYS A 165 -2.56 -11.26 11.70
C LYS A 165 -2.29 -10.94 13.17
N LEU A 166 -3.02 -10.03 13.75
CA LEU A 166 -2.99 -9.69 15.17
C LEU A 166 -4.39 -9.82 15.75
N PRO A 167 -4.53 -10.26 17.02
CA PRO A 167 -5.81 -10.26 17.70
C PRO A 167 -6.31 -8.82 17.92
N ASP A 168 -7.63 -8.65 17.97
CA ASP A 168 -8.28 -7.33 18.05
C ASP A 168 -7.83 -6.50 19.27
N ASP A 169 -7.53 -7.15 20.38
CA ASP A 169 -7.07 -6.51 21.63
C ASP A 169 -5.64 -5.94 21.52
N GLN A 170 -4.89 -6.31 20.49
CA GLN A 170 -3.57 -5.77 20.19
C GLN A 170 -3.60 -4.67 19.12
N LEU A 171 -4.75 -4.42 18.50
CA LEU A 171 -4.88 -3.40 17.47
C LEU A 171 -5.09 -2.02 18.11
N GLN A 172 -4.39 -1.03 17.57
CA GLN A 172 -4.46 0.37 17.98
C GLN A 172 -4.96 1.23 16.80
N LEU A 173 -6.19 1.72 16.91
CA LEU A 173 -6.84 2.52 15.87
C LEU A 173 -7.11 3.95 16.36
N SER A 174 -7.15 4.88 15.44
CA SER A 174 -7.66 6.23 15.71
C SER A 174 -9.19 6.20 15.90
N LYS A 175 -9.74 7.19 16.63
CA LYS A 175 -11.22 7.34 16.74
C LYS A 175 -11.87 7.44 15.37
N LYS A 176 -11.23 8.16 14.44
CA LYS A 176 -11.70 8.31 13.07
C LYS A 176 -11.81 6.97 12.34
N ASP A 177 -10.83 6.07 12.49
CA ASP A 177 -10.83 4.78 11.82
C ASP A 177 -11.88 3.82 12.39
N LEU A 178 -12.20 3.95 13.69
CA LEU A 178 -13.27 3.20 14.34
C LEU A 178 -14.68 3.63 13.92
N GLU A 179 -14.84 4.86 13.39
CA GLU A 179 -16.12 5.43 12.96
C GLU A 179 -16.36 5.29 11.44
N LEU A 180 -15.44 4.63 10.72
CA LEU A 180 -15.57 4.42 9.28
C LEU A 180 -16.77 3.50 8.96
N PRO A 181 -17.46 3.73 7.82
CA PRO A 181 -18.58 2.90 7.40
C PRO A 181 -18.12 1.50 6.96
N GLY A 182 -19.03 0.54 6.97
CA GLY A 182 -18.82 -0.76 6.35
C GLY A 182 -18.84 -0.69 4.82
N PHE A 183 -18.24 -1.69 4.17
CA PHE A 183 -18.10 -1.79 2.71
C PHE A 183 -19.43 -1.63 1.97
N LYS A 184 -20.50 -2.31 2.42
CA LYS A 184 -21.83 -2.24 1.79
C LYS A 184 -22.51 -0.87 1.93
N SER A 185 -22.03 -0.03 2.85
CA SER A 185 -22.60 1.31 3.09
C SER A 185 -21.82 2.41 2.36
N LEU A 186 -20.78 2.05 1.61
CA LEU A 186 -19.98 3.01 0.86
C LEU A 186 -20.81 3.70 -0.23
N LYS A 187 -20.65 5.02 -0.29
CA LYS A 187 -21.09 5.86 -1.42
C LYS A 187 -19.83 6.25 -2.18
N LEU A 188 -19.53 5.51 -3.23
CA LEU A 188 -18.40 5.74 -4.13
C LEU A 188 -18.67 6.89 -5.08
#